data_267b2f1e8843a8d74a0d4c2e5603258a
#
_entry.id   267b2f1e8843a8d74a0d4c2e5603258a
#
_cell.length_a   1.000
_cell.length_b   1.000
_cell.length_c   1.000
_cell.angle_alpha   90.00
_cell.angle_beta   90.00
_cell.angle_gamma   90.00
#
_symmetry.space_group_name_H-M   'P 1'
#
loop_
_entity.id
_entity.type
_entity.pdbx_description
1 polymer ?
#
loop_
_entity_poly.entity_id
_entity_poly.type
_entity_poly.pdbx_seq_one_letter_code
_entity_poly.pdbx_strand_id
1 'polypeptide(L)'
;INQAGWIELYNGLSRDEIPLQDCKITVNGQVKKEFTKEVVLPAAGYLCVENLGSLAAGDVISVFLPEEVLHSSMLIPDLESGESYGRITDGSEVMEWMTATKGESNTQAEVVETEKLHFSVPGGFYDNDIQVELSAGENSRIYYTLDGSEPTTQSALYEGPITIKNRSGSDMTLAVNSQMEYYTATFQPASITMGTVLKAIAVDTLGQQSDTVTQSYFIGIEKSGDITGVPVISISTDENNLFDYFEGIYVKGRSYEDEIAKGYDGGGAGNYYNNWSKPVYVEFFSNQKDKTFAQKMQVSIINDISTTWPQKGLKLTGENCASEGTGLERYYRESENGFSLLTHRRDNTFMLREYLAQRLLDATTVRTQNMESCAVFLNGEYWGIYMLRGNYDADFVAEEYGVAAGDILFARNGITDPVTENITTFGMLYDFVTTRDMSDAQNYQQVKEMMDVENYLQYFCANLYLANAFYGEDTVMAWRTISENGTDFGDGRWRFLMPRLDNSMGNNATGGKTTATIDSYLMESVSQDIFFRALLHNEEFRNSLSSVMQEM
;
A
#
# COMPACT_ATOMS: atom_id res chain seq x y z
N ILE A 1 -7.82 12.57 -22.89
CA ILE A 1 -6.41 12.15 -22.98
C ILE A 1 -6.15 11.40 -24.27
N ASN A 2 -4.96 11.53 -24.86
CA ASN A 2 -4.60 10.89 -26.11
C ASN A 2 -3.16 10.38 -26.09
N GLN A 3 -2.88 9.26 -26.74
CA GLN A 3 -1.55 8.66 -26.82
C GLN A 3 -0.48 9.59 -27.43
N ALA A 4 -0.88 10.58 -28.22
CA ALA A 4 0.04 11.61 -28.75
C ALA A 4 0.62 12.57 -27.70
N GLY A 5 0.31 12.36 -26.41
CA GLY A 5 0.90 13.10 -25.29
C GLY A 5 0.25 14.46 -25.03
N TRP A 6 -1.06 14.54 -25.14
CA TRP A 6 -1.83 15.69 -24.67
C TRP A 6 -3.01 15.26 -23.79
N ILE A 7 -3.39 16.14 -22.89
CA ILE A 7 -4.63 16.02 -22.10
C ILE A 7 -5.43 17.30 -22.24
N GLU A 8 -6.72 17.21 -21.94
CA GLU A 8 -7.60 18.34 -21.88
C GLU A 8 -8.20 18.47 -20.48
N LEU A 9 -8.17 19.68 -19.96
CA LEU A 9 -8.83 20.07 -18.72
C LEU A 9 -10.13 20.79 -19.07
N TYR A 10 -11.20 20.45 -18.40
CA TYR A 10 -12.50 21.09 -18.52
C TYR A 10 -12.88 21.81 -17.21
N ASN A 11 -13.38 23.04 -17.33
CA ASN A 11 -13.93 23.80 -16.22
C ASN A 11 -15.45 23.65 -16.18
N GLY A 12 -15.97 22.87 -15.26
CA GLY A 12 -17.40 22.68 -15.05
C GLY A 12 -18.15 23.87 -14.43
N LEU A 13 -17.45 24.93 -14.03
CA LEU A 13 -18.07 26.15 -13.51
C LEU A 13 -18.58 27.01 -14.66
N SER A 14 -19.85 27.31 -14.68
CA SER A 14 -20.48 28.04 -15.78
C SER A 14 -20.23 29.55 -15.79
N ARG A 15 -19.67 30.12 -14.72
CA ARG A 15 -19.51 31.56 -14.54
C ARG A 15 -18.14 32.00 -14.08
N ASP A 16 -17.36 31.10 -13.49
CA ASP A 16 -16.08 31.45 -12.87
C ASP A 16 -14.93 30.81 -13.63
N GLU A 17 -13.89 31.59 -13.85
CA GLU A 17 -12.62 31.13 -14.38
C GLU A 17 -11.78 30.50 -13.28
N ILE A 18 -10.99 29.48 -13.62
CA ILE A 18 -10.09 28.80 -12.67
C ILE A 18 -8.64 29.21 -12.99
N PRO A 19 -7.94 29.94 -12.10
CA PRO A 19 -6.52 30.19 -12.25
C PRO A 19 -5.73 28.90 -12.00
N LEU A 20 -4.82 28.56 -12.91
CA LEU A 20 -3.98 27.35 -12.84
C LEU A 20 -2.55 27.65 -12.36
N GLN A 21 -2.25 28.88 -11.91
CA GLN A 21 -0.93 29.20 -11.40
C GLN A 21 -0.55 28.22 -10.26
N ASP A 22 0.70 27.74 -10.30
CA ASP A 22 1.27 26.77 -9.36
C ASP A 22 0.59 25.37 -9.34
N CYS A 23 -0.36 25.13 -10.27
CA CYS A 23 -0.87 23.78 -10.53
C CYS A 23 0.16 22.97 -11.33
N LYS A 24 0.15 21.65 -11.14
CA LYS A 24 1.05 20.73 -11.81
C LYS A 24 0.30 19.57 -12.46
N ILE A 25 0.84 19.07 -13.56
CA ILE A 25 0.43 17.83 -14.18
C ILE A 25 1.62 16.88 -14.17
N THR A 26 1.42 15.69 -13.64
CA THR A 26 2.44 14.65 -13.59
C THR A 26 2.02 13.44 -14.43
N VAL A 27 3.00 12.71 -14.91
CA VAL A 27 2.84 11.37 -15.48
C VAL A 27 3.74 10.45 -14.69
N ASN A 28 3.17 9.45 -14.03
CA ASN A 28 3.87 8.57 -13.10
C ASN A 28 4.68 9.38 -12.05
N GLY A 29 4.06 10.42 -11.46
CA GLY A 29 4.66 11.34 -10.49
C GLY A 29 5.71 12.33 -11.05
N GLN A 30 6.18 12.13 -12.28
CA GLN A 30 7.10 13.07 -12.90
C GLN A 30 6.38 14.31 -13.42
N VAL A 31 6.74 15.49 -12.94
CA VAL A 31 6.18 16.76 -13.41
C VAL A 31 6.44 16.92 -14.91
N LYS A 32 5.38 16.89 -15.70
CA LYS A 32 5.42 17.13 -17.15
C LYS A 32 5.02 18.55 -17.50
N LYS A 33 4.19 19.16 -16.67
CA LYS A 33 3.73 20.54 -16.83
C LYS A 33 3.56 21.20 -15.47
N GLU A 34 4.15 22.38 -15.32
CA GLU A 34 3.92 23.30 -14.21
C GLU A 34 3.47 24.64 -14.76
N PHE A 35 2.42 25.20 -14.19
CA PHE A 35 1.86 26.49 -14.61
C PHE A 35 2.48 27.61 -13.79
N THR A 36 3.67 28.07 -14.18
CA THR A 36 4.44 29.11 -13.50
C THR A 36 3.99 30.54 -13.81
N LYS A 37 3.02 30.70 -14.72
CA LYS A 37 2.42 31.97 -15.12
C LYS A 37 0.92 31.88 -14.89
N GLU A 38 0.31 33.06 -14.79
CA GLU A 38 -1.14 33.20 -14.75
C GLU A 38 -1.74 32.63 -16.04
N VAL A 39 -2.17 31.35 -15.97
CA VAL A 39 -2.95 30.65 -16.97
C VAL A 39 -4.32 30.45 -16.37
N VAL A 40 -5.34 30.77 -17.12
CA VAL A 40 -6.73 30.68 -16.66
C VAL A 40 -7.47 29.65 -17.50
N LEU A 41 -8.16 28.74 -16.85
CA LEU A 41 -9.09 27.84 -17.49
C LEU A 41 -10.47 28.54 -17.55
N PRO A 42 -10.96 28.91 -18.76
CA PRO A 42 -12.16 29.72 -18.88
C PRO A 42 -13.40 29.07 -18.28
N ALA A 43 -14.39 29.87 -17.89
CA ALA A 43 -15.69 29.36 -17.45
C ALA A 43 -16.34 28.50 -18.53
N ALA A 44 -16.81 27.30 -18.20
CA ALA A 44 -17.33 26.29 -19.12
C ALA A 44 -16.40 26.02 -20.32
N GLY A 45 -15.10 26.20 -20.14
CA GLY A 45 -14.11 26.14 -21.23
C GLY A 45 -13.09 25.00 -21.06
N TYR A 46 -12.25 24.87 -22.06
CA TYR A 46 -11.25 23.79 -22.18
C TYR A 46 -9.85 24.35 -22.22
N LEU A 47 -8.89 23.57 -21.73
CA LEU A 47 -7.47 23.83 -21.89
C LEU A 47 -6.75 22.54 -22.30
N CYS A 48 -6.26 22.50 -23.53
CA CYS A 48 -5.39 21.42 -23.99
C CYS A 48 -3.96 21.65 -23.51
N VAL A 49 -3.40 20.66 -22.82
CA VAL A 49 -2.01 20.64 -22.39
C VAL A 49 -1.26 19.62 -23.24
N GLU A 50 -0.29 20.12 -24.00
CA GLU A 50 0.48 19.35 -24.97
C GLU A 50 1.90 19.08 -24.48
N ASN A 51 2.61 18.21 -25.20
CA ASN A 51 4.02 17.87 -24.97
C ASN A 51 4.29 17.18 -23.61
N LEU A 52 3.35 16.36 -23.16
CA LEU A 52 3.52 15.55 -21.96
C LEU A 52 4.43 14.33 -22.17
N GLY A 53 4.84 14.08 -23.41
CA GLY A 53 5.60 12.89 -23.82
C GLY A 53 4.69 11.80 -24.37
N SER A 54 5.26 10.65 -24.72
CA SER A 54 4.48 9.49 -25.11
C SER A 54 3.78 8.91 -23.88
N LEU A 55 2.48 8.74 -23.97
CA LEU A 55 1.64 8.17 -22.92
C LEU A 55 1.32 6.72 -23.28
N ALA A 56 1.55 5.81 -22.36
CA ALA A 56 1.35 4.38 -22.56
C ALA A 56 0.21 3.84 -21.67
N ALA A 57 -0.34 2.70 -22.05
CA ALA A 57 -1.27 1.97 -21.18
C ALA A 57 -0.60 1.67 -19.83
N GLY A 58 -1.32 1.94 -18.74
CA GLY A 58 -0.81 1.78 -17.39
C GLY A 58 -0.13 3.02 -16.81
N ASP A 59 0.13 4.07 -17.60
CA ASP A 59 0.61 5.33 -17.06
C ASP A 59 -0.48 6.01 -16.20
N VAL A 60 -0.08 6.69 -15.15
CA VAL A 60 -0.98 7.47 -14.29
C VAL A 60 -0.75 8.95 -14.55
N ILE A 61 -1.80 9.65 -14.96
CA ILE A 61 -1.79 11.11 -15.03
C ILE A 61 -2.47 11.66 -13.79
N SER A 62 -1.81 12.64 -13.15
CA SER A 62 -2.36 13.31 -11.99
C SER A 62 -2.28 14.83 -12.15
N VAL A 63 -3.31 15.51 -11.66
CA VAL A 63 -3.41 16.97 -11.60
C VAL A 63 -3.34 17.41 -10.15
N PHE A 64 -2.39 18.26 -9.84
CA PHE A 64 -2.21 18.83 -8.51
C PHE A 64 -2.55 20.31 -8.51
N LEU A 65 -3.27 20.73 -7.49
CA LEU A 65 -3.46 22.12 -7.12
C LEU A 65 -2.21 22.67 -6.40
N PRO A 66 -2.12 23.98 -6.15
CA PRO A 66 -1.06 24.53 -5.31
C PRO A 66 -0.91 23.79 -3.97
N GLU A 67 0.29 23.80 -3.39
CA GLU A 67 0.62 23.10 -2.15
C GLU A 67 0.56 21.57 -2.26
N GLU A 68 0.79 21.01 -3.47
CA GLU A 68 0.82 19.56 -3.74
C GLU A 68 -0.50 18.82 -3.42
N VAL A 69 -1.62 19.51 -3.48
CA VAL A 69 -2.94 18.91 -3.27
C VAL A 69 -3.38 18.15 -4.51
N LEU A 70 -3.46 16.83 -4.44
CA LEU A 70 -3.99 16.01 -5.54
C LEU A 70 -5.47 16.36 -5.79
N HIS A 71 -5.78 16.81 -7.00
CA HIS A 71 -7.14 17.13 -7.41
C HIS A 71 -7.80 15.99 -8.17
N SER A 72 -7.07 15.38 -9.09
CA SER A 72 -7.60 14.30 -9.95
C SER A 72 -6.46 13.40 -10.41
N SER A 73 -6.74 12.12 -10.53
CA SER A 73 -5.80 11.14 -11.08
C SER A 73 -6.54 10.16 -11.99
N MET A 74 -5.88 9.71 -13.05
CA MET A 74 -6.47 8.81 -14.02
C MET A 74 -5.42 7.84 -14.55
N LEU A 75 -5.76 6.55 -14.54
CA LEU A 75 -4.99 5.50 -15.20
C LEU A 75 -5.29 5.54 -16.70
N ILE A 76 -4.25 5.54 -17.54
CA ILE A 76 -4.40 5.52 -18.98
C ILE A 76 -4.70 4.10 -19.44
N PRO A 77 -5.81 3.87 -20.15
CA PRO A 77 -6.07 2.58 -20.77
C PRO A 77 -5.20 2.40 -22.01
N ASP A 78 -5.22 1.21 -22.59
CA ASP A 78 -4.61 0.96 -23.88
C ASP A 78 -5.35 1.74 -24.98
N LEU A 79 -4.65 2.66 -25.64
CA LEU A 79 -5.17 3.56 -26.66
C LEU A 79 -4.51 3.26 -28.00
N GLU A 80 -5.30 3.24 -29.07
CA GLU A 80 -4.79 3.16 -30.43
C GLU A 80 -4.46 4.54 -31.02
N SER A 81 -3.75 4.53 -32.14
CA SER A 81 -3.42 5.79 -32.82
C SER A 81 -4.67 6.50 -33.31
N GLY A 82 -4.93 7.69 -32.78
CA GLY A 82 -6.12 8.51 -33.10
C GLY A 82 -7.24 8.41 -32.09
N GLU A 83 -7.17 7.47 -31.16
CA GLU A 83 -8.11 7.38 -30.05
C GLU A 83 -7.79 8.38 -28.94
N SER A 84 -8.80 8.70 -28.18
CA SER A 84 -8.71 9.40 -26.89
C SER A 84 -9.59 8.71 -25.87
N TYR A 85 -9.22 8.86 -24.60
CA TYR A 85 -10.01 8.38 -23.47
C TYR A 85 -10.40 9.57 -22.61
N GLY A 86 -11.66 9.73 -22.35
CA GLY A 86 -12.17 10.90 -21.63
C GLY A 86 -13.61 10.74 -21.23
N ARG A 87 -14.17 11.76 -20.59
CA ARG A 87 -15.57 11.80 -20.18
C ARG A 87 -16.46 11.90 -21.41
N ILE A 88 -17.42 10.99 -21.57
CA ILE A 88 -18.30 10.93 -22.73
C ILE A 88 -19.11 12.22 -22.95
N THR A 89 -19.42 12.91 -21.87
CA THR A 89 -19.93 14.27 -21.86
C THR A 89 -19.14 15.09 -20.85
N ASP A 90 -18.96 16.37 -21.13
CA ASP A 90 -18.22 17.26 -20.26
C ASP A 90 -18.76 17.26 -18.83
N GLY A 91 -17.88 16.98 -17.86
CA GLY A 91 -18.23 16.91 -16.45
C GLY A 91 -18.95 15.63 -16.01
N SER A 92 -19.21 14.66 -16.91
CA SER A 92 -19.80 13.38 -16.51
C SER A 92 -18.81 12.51 -15.75
N GLU A 93 -19.30 11.53 -15.00
CA GLU A 93 -18.44 10.52 -14.33
C GLU A 93 -18.10 9.36 -15.28
N VAL A 94 -18.81 9.23 -16.38
CA VAL A 94 -18.63 8.14 -17.36
C VAL A 94 -17.48 8.47 -18.29
N MET A 95 -16.51 7.55 -18.36
CA MET A 95 -15.33 7.62 -19.21
C MET A 95 -15.44 6.64 -20.36
N GLU A 96 -15.06 7.08 -21.57
CA GLU A 96 -15.18 6.29 -22.79
C GLU A 96 -13.99 6.49 -23.72
N TRP A 97 -13.73 5.49 -24.57
CA TRP A 97 -12.88 5.66 -25.76
C TRP A 97 -13.66 6.41 -26.82
N MET A 98 -13.06 7.43 -27.39
CA MET A 98 -13.72 8.30 -28.35
C MET A 98 -12.73 8.90 -29.34
N THR A 99 -13.25 9.44 -30.43
CA THR A 99 -12.45 10.33 -31.27
C THR A 99 -12.10 11.61 -30.49
N ALA A 100 -10.89 12.09 -30.69
CA ALA A 100 -10.41 13.28 -29.99
C ALA A 100 -11.20 14.54 -30.38
N THR A 101 -11.77 15.23 -29.39
CA THR A 101 -12.55 16.48 -29.54
C THR A 101 -11.77 17.72 -29.12
N LYS A 102 -10.49 17.69 -29.22
CA LYS A 102 -9.53 18.68 -28.71
C LYS A 102 -9.99 20.14 -28.80
N GLY A 103 -10.26 20.74 -27.63
CA GLY A 103 -10.75 22.13 -27.52
C GLY A 103 -12.27 22.28 -27.70
N GLU A 104 -13.00 21.18 -27.83
CA GLU A 104 -14.44 21.18 -28.08
C GLU A 104 -15.16 20.22 -27.11
N SER A 105 -16.49 20.36 -27.02
CA SER A 105 -17.29 19.51 -26.13
C SER A 105 -17.26 18.04 -26.55
N ASN A 106 -17.09 17.14 -25.59
CA ASN A 106 -17.16 15.69 -25.78
C ASN A 106 -18.56 15.20 -26.23
N THR A 107 -19.60 15.99 -26.06
CA THR A 107 -20.94 15.64 -26.53
C THR A 107 -21.05 15.42 -28.05
N GLN A 108 -20.04 15.81 -28.82
CA GLN A 108 -19.94 15.61 -30.26
C GLN A 108 -18.95 14.51 -30.64
N ALA A 109 -18.31 13.89 -29.68
CA ALA A 109 -17.37 12.81 -29.96
C ALA A 109 -18.10 11.56 -30.48
N GLU A 110 -17.56 10.97 -31.55
CA GLU A 110 -17.95 9.62 -31.94
C GLU A 110 -17.21 8.62 -31.02
N VAL A 111 -17.95 7.74 -30.38
CA VAL A 111 -17.39 6.62 -29.64
C VAL A 111 -16.68 5.68 -30.62
N VAL A 112 -15.39 5.40 -30.37
CA VAL A 112 -14.62 4.49 -31.23
C VAL A 112 -15.00 3.05 -30.90
N GLU A 113 -15.61 2.35 -31.83
CA GLU A 113 -15.75 0.89 -31.72
C GLU A 113 -14.39 0.24 -31.89
N THR A 114 -13.79 -0.16 -30.79
CA THR A 114 -12.52 -0.89 -30.79
C THR A 114 -12.79 -2.40 -30.93
N GLU A 115 -11.88 -3.12 -31.54
CA GLU A 115 -11.93 -4.60 -31.55
C GLU A 115 -11.73 -5.18 -30.14
N LYS A 116 -11.32 -4.36 -29.18
CA LYS A 116 -11.09 -4.72 -27.78
C LYS A 116 -12.41 -4.80 -27.01
N LEU A 117 -12.41 -5.69 -26.02
CA LEU A 117 -13.52 -5.77 -25.07
C LEU A 117 -13.58 -4.51 -24.22
N HIS A 118 -14.72 -3.84 -24.25
CA HIS A 118 -14.96 -2.56 -23.64
C HIS A 118 -16.17 -2.59 -22.70
N PHE A 119 -16.11 -1.84 -21.60
CA PHE A 119 -17.18 -1.66 -20.62
C PHE A 119 -17.62 -0.19 -20.61
N SER A 120 -18.91 0.05 -20.81
CA SER A 120 -19.47 1.42 -20.92
C SER A 120 -19.31 2.25 -19.64
N VAL A 121 -19.12 1.61 -18.50
CA VAL A 121 -18.94 2.26 -17.21
C VAL A 121 -17.69 1.70 -16.55
N PRO A 122 -16.69 2.54 -16.19
CA PRO A 122 -15.48 2.07 -15.52
C PRO A 122 -15.80 1.54 -14.10
N GLY A 123 -14.93 0.67 -13.58
CA GLY A 123 -14.99 0.26 -12.18
C GLY A 123 -14.78 1.45 -11.25
N GLY A 124 -15.53 1.49 -10.15
CA GLY A 124 -15.48 2.62 -9.23
C GLY A 124 -16.62 2.60 -8.21
N PHE A 125 -16.84 3.75 -7.58
CA PHE A 125 -17.86 3.97 -6.56
C PHE A 125 -19.03 4.77 -7.14
N TYR A 126 -20.24 4.27 -6.93
CA TYR A 126 -21.46 4.85 -7.46
C TYR A 126 -22.56 4.92 -6.40
N ASP A 127 -23.30 6.01 -6.36
CA ASP A 127 -24.38 6.21 -5.38
C ASP A 127 -25.60 5.34 -5.66
N ASN A 128 -25.88 5.08 -6.94
CA ASN A 128 -27.09 4.38 -7.40
C ASN A 128 -26.71 3.20 -8.29
N ASP A 129 -27.68 2.32 -8.52
CA ASP A 129 -27.55 1.24 -9.47
C ASP A 129 -27.16 1.77 -10.85
N ILE A 130 -26.27 1.06 -11.53
CA ILE A 130 -25.78 1.40 -12.85
C ILE A 130 -26.08 0.29 -13.86
N GLN A 131 -26.09 0.65 -15.13
CA GLN A 131 -26.16 -0.29 -16.25
C GLN A 131 -24.80 -0.30 -16.95
N VAL A 132 -24.18 -1.47 -17.05
CA VAL A 132 -22.91 -1.65 -17.75
C VAL A 132 -23.18 -2.37 -19.06
N GLU A 133 -22.84 -1.74 -20.15
CA GLU A 133 -22.86 -2.36 -21.49
C GLU A 133 -21.44 -2.85 -21.82
N LEU A 134 -21.38 -4.00 -22.45
CA LEU A 134 -20.16 -4.59 -22.95
C LEU A 134 -20.17 -4.59 -24.47
N SER A 135 -19.09 -4.17 -25.09
CA SER A 135 -18.86 -4.22 -26.51
C SER A 135 -17.51 -4.86 -26.85
N ALA A 136 -17.41 -5.50 -27.99
CA ALA A 136 -16.20 -6.09 -28.51
C ALA A 136 -16.25 -6.07 -30.04
N GLY A 137 -15.17 -6.51 -30.70
CA GLY A 137 -15.08 -6.56 -32.15
C GLY A 137 -16.25 -7.28 -32.82
N GLU A 138 -16.53 -6.92 -34.11
CA GLU A 138 -17.61 -7.49 -34.87
C GLU A 138 -17.60 -9.03 -34.85
N ASN A 139 -18.77 -9.62 -34.64
CA ASN A 139 -19.00 -11.07 -34.59
C ASN A 139 -18.35 -11.79 -33.39
N SER A 140 -17.86 -11.08 -32.37
CA SER A 140 -17.38 -11.66 -31.11
C SER A 140 -18.57 -11.97 -30.19
N ARG A 141 -18.41 -13.02 -29.35
CA ARG A 141 -19.32 -13.34 -28.26
C ARG A 141 -18.65 -12.97 -26.96
N ILE A 142 -19.33 -12.23 -26.09
CA ILE A 142 -18.81 -11.81 -24.80
C ILE A 142 -19.36 -12.75 -23.72
N TYR A 143 -18.47 -13.29 -22.89
CA TYR A 143 -18.80 -14.10 -21.71
C TYR A 143 -18.33 -13.37 -20.47
N TYR A 144 -19.11 -13.43 -19.38
CA TYR A 144 -18.80 -12.67 -18.17
C TYR A 144 -19.11 -13.42 -16.87
N THR A 145 -18.50 -12.98 -15.76
CA THR A 145 -18.75 -13.39 -14.38
C THR A 145 -18.96 -12.16 -13.50
N LEU A 146 -19.62 -12.32 -12.34
CA LEU A 146 -19.90 -11.22 -11.39
C LEU A 146 -19.33 -11.48 -9.99
N ASP A 147 -18.58 -12.55 -9.83
CA ASP A 147 -18.06 -13.08 -8.56
C ASP A 147 -16.53 -13.10 -8.47
N GLY A 148 -15.85 -12.53 -9.47
CA GLY A 148 -14.40 -12.49 -9.54
C GLY A 148 -13.75 -13.75 -10.13
N SER A 149 -14.53 -14.80 -10.44
CA SER A 149 -14.00 -15.97 -11.16
C SER A 149 -13.59 -15.61 -12.59
N GLU A 150 -12.64 -16.37 -13.14
CA GLU A 150 -12.23 -16.17 -14.54
C GLU A 150 -13.32 -16.61 -15.51
N PRO A 151 -13.76 -15.72 -16.41
CA PRO A 151 -14.78 -16.05 -17.39
C PRO A 151 -14.27 -17.07 -18.42
N THR A 152 -15.15 -17.98 -18.81
CA THR A 152 -14.91 -18.98 -19.85
C THR A 152 -16.08 -19.00 -20.84
N THR A 153 -16.00 -19.74 -21.91
CA THR A 153 -17.11 -19.94 -22.87
C THR A 153 -18.33 -20.65 -22.26
N GLN A 154 -18.22 -21.12 -21.00
CA GLN A 154 -19.32 -21.70 -20.23
C GLN A 154 -19.94 -20.69 -19.25
N SER A 155 -19.32 -19.52 -19.07
CA SER A 155 -19.84 -18.44 -18.26
C SER A 155 -21.08 -17.80 -18.90
N ALA A 156 -21.70 -16.85 -18.21
CA ALA A 156 -22.88 -16.17 -18.74
C ALA A 156 -22.56 -15.47 -20.07
N LEU A 157 -23.40 -15.70 -21.08
CA LEU A 157 -23.31 -15.00 -22.35
C LEU A 157 -23.91 -13.59 -22.19
N TYR A 158 -23.20 -12.58 -22.66
CA TYR A 158 -23.68 -11.22 -22.63
C TYR A 158 -24.76 -11.03 -23.76
N GLU A 159 -25.98 -10.67 -23.35
CA GLU A 159 -27.12 -10.45 -24.25
C GLU A 159 -27.68 -9.02 -24.15
N GLY A 160 -27.13 -8.20 -23.24
CA GLY A 160 -27.58 -6.81 -23.04
C GLY A 160 -27.11 -6.24 -21.70
N PRO A 161 -27.46 -4.98 -21.40
CA PRO A 161 -26.90 -4.25 -20.26
C PRO A 161 -27.00 -5.00 -18.94
N ILE A 162 -25.87 -5.06 -18.21
CA ILE A 162 -25.75 -5.73 -16.90
C ILE A 162 -26.10 -4.71 -15.82
N THR A 163 -27.11 -5.00 -15.01
CA THR A 163 -27.44 -4.15 -13.86
C THR A 163 -26.50 -4.45 -12.70
N ILE A 164 -25.68 -3.50 -12.34
CA ILE A 164 -24.87 -3.54 -11.12
C ILE A 164 -25.59 -2.77 -10.03
N LYS A 165 -25.82 -3.43 -8.90
CA LYS A 165 -26.57 -2.87 -7.77
C LYS A 165 -25.87 -3.15 -6.45
N ASN A 166 -26.31 -2.47 -5.38
CA ASN A 166 -25.81 -2.75 -4.05
C ASN A 166 -26.08 -4.22 -3.67
N ARG A 167 -25.03 -4.94 -3.32
CA ARG A 167 -25.06 -6.35 -2.90
C ARG A 167 -24.89 -6.53 -1.39
N SER A 168 -24.74 -5.46 -0.62
CA SER A 168 -24.55 -5.56 0.83
C SER A 168 -25.72 -6.33 1.46
N GLY A 169 -25.39 -7.32 2.29
CA GLY A 169 -26.38 -8.25 2.87
C GLY A 169 -26.82 -9.39 1.96
N SER A 170 -26.25 -9.55 0.76
CA SER A 170 -26.41 -10.75 -0.06
C SER A 170 -25.66 -11.95 0.55
N ASP A 171 -25.88 -13.14 -0.03
CA ASP A 171 -25.19 -14.34 0.42
C ASP A 171 -23.66 -14.19 0.28
N MET A 172 -22.96 -14.45 1.37
CA MET A 172 -21.50 -14.48 1.45
C MET A 172 -21.03 -15.89 1.11
N THR A 173 -19.96 -15.99 0.32
CA THR A 173 -19.37 -17.29 -0.03
C THR A 173 -18.00 -17.48 0.61
N LEU A 174 -17.17 -16.45 0.57
CA LEU A 174 -15.79 -16.51 1.03
C LEU A 174 -15.68 -16.28 2.54
N ALA A 175 -16.34 -15.26 3.07
CA ALA A 175 -16.23 -14.85 4.47
C ALA A 175 -16.78 -15.89 5.47
N VAL A 176 -17.55 -16.85 4.99
CA VAL A 176 -18.12 -17.95 5.83
C VAL A 176 -17.34 -19.25 5.75
N ASN A 177 -16.20 -19.29 5.05
CA ASN A 177 -15.40 -20.49 4.90
C ASN A 177 -14.67 -20.85 6.20
N SER A 178 -15.11 -21.94 6.87
CA SER A 178 -14.57 -22.40 8.16
C SER A 178 -13.17 -23.01 8.09
N GLN A 179 -12.62 -23.24 6.89
CA GLN A 179 -11.30 -23.83 6.72
C GLN A 179 -10.17 -22.81 6.86
N MET A 180 -10.48 -21.52 6.96
CA MET A 180 -9.50 -20.45 7.08
C MET A 180 -8.77 -20.42 8.42
N GLU A 181 -9.39 -20.93 9.50
CA GLU A 181 -8.88 -20.82 10.86
C GLU A 181 -8.25 -22.13 11.37
N TYR A 182 -7.18 -21.98 12.16
CA TYR A 182 -6.62 -23.10 12.92
C TYR A 182 -7.54 -23.53 14.07
N TYR A 183 -8.06 -22.55 14.81
CA TYR A 183 -9.00 -22.80 15.90
C TYR A 183 -10.44 -22.82 15.39
N THR A 184 -11.26 -23.64 15.97
CA THR A 184 -12.67 -23.85 15.59
C THR A 184 -13.62 -22.71 15.99
N ALA A 185 -13.10 -21.59 16.44
CA ALA A 185 -13.89 -20.39 16.71
C ALA A 185 -14.25 -19.74 15.37
N THR A 186 -15.41 -20.03 14.89
CA THR A 186 -15.93 -19.52 13.63
C THR A 186 -16.27 -18.04 13.75
N PHE A 187 -15.43 -17.18 13.18
CA PHE A 187 -15.86 -15.84 12.83
C PHE A 187 -16.82 -15.97 11.63
N GLN A 188 -18.09 -15.76 11.86
CA GLN A 188 -19.10 -15.69 10.80
C GLN A 188 -19.84 -14.38 10.96
N PRO A 189 -19.53 -13.37 10.13
CA PRO A 189 -20.29 -12.13 10.13
C PRO A 189 -21.73 -12.41 9.70
N ALA A 190 -22.71 -11.73 10.31
CA ALA A 190 -24.11 -11.84 9.93
C ALA A 190 -24.38 -11.21 8.55
N SER A 191 -23.61 -10.19 8.19
CA SER A 191 -23.63 -9.52 6.89
C SER A 191 -22.34 -8.75 6.70
N ILE A 192 -21.95 -8.53 5.46
CA ILE A 192 -20.81 -7.70 5.09
C ILE A 192 -21.19 -6.73 3.98
N THR A 193 -20.41 -5.68 3.84
CA THR A 193 -20.44 -4.79 2.68
C THR A 193 -19.93 -5.55 1.45
N MET A 194 -20.61 -5.43 0.32
CA MET A 194 -20.26 -6.18 -0.89
C MET A 194 -20.25 -5.29 -2.13
N GLY A 195 -19.14 -5.31 -2.85
CA GLY A 195 -19.02 -4.84 -4.23
C GLY A 195 -19.33 -5.96 -5.24
N THR A 196 -19.26 -5.63 -6.52
CA THR A 196 -19.37 -6.58 -7.64
C THR A 196 -18.08 -6.54 -8.43
N VAL A 197 -17.51 -7.69 -8.72
CA VAL A 197 -16.37 -7.82 -9.62
C VAL A 197 -16.86 -8.40 -10.94
N LEU A 198 -16.97 -7.55 -11.94
CA LEU A 198 -17.33 -7.95 -13.30
C LEU A 198 -16.05 -8.25 -14.08
N LYS A 199 -15.92 -9.50 -14.50
CA LYS A 199 -14.87 -9.95 -15.42
C LYS A 199 -15.52 -10.40 -16.73
N ALA A 200 -14.89 -10.10 -17.86
CA ALA A 200 -15.39 -10.54 -19.15
C ALA A 200 -14.25 -10.87 -20.12
N ILE A 201 -14.59 -11.74 -21.08
CA ILE A 201 -13.77 -12.09 -22.24
C ILE A 201 -14.61 -11.98 -23.50
N ALA A 202 -13.99 -11.63 -24.62
CA ALA A 202 -14.58 -11.73 -25.94
C ALA A 202 -13.96 -12.94 -26.67
N VAL A 203 -14.80 -13.68 -27.38
CA VAL A 203 -14.37 -14.83 -28.19
C VAL A 203 -14.85 -14.61 -29.63
N ASP A 204 -13.93 -14.57 -30.57
CA ASP A 204 -14.21 -14.35 -31.97
C ASP A 204 -14.76 -15.61 -32.67
N THR A 205 -15.10 -15.49 -33.96
CA THR A 205 -15.63 -16.60 -34.77
C THR A 205 -14.60 -17.72 -35.01
N LEU A 206 -13.31 -17.47 -34.79
CA LEU A 206 -12.26 -18.45 -34.92
C LEU A 206 -11.97 -19.14 -33.57
N GLY A 207 -12.67 -18.73 -32.50
CA GLY A 207 -12.46 -19.23 -31.14
C GLY A 207 -11.27 -18.61 -30.43
N GLN A 208 -10.69 -17.52 -30.95
CA GLN A 208 -9.65 -16.77 -30.26
C GLN A 208 -10.30 -15.92 -29.14
N GLN A 209 -9.64 -15.96 -27.98
CA GLN A 209 -10.12 -15.27 -26.78
C GLN A 209 -9.30 -14.01 -26.53
N SER A 210 -9.96 -12.92 -26.19
CA SER A 210 -9.33 -11.70 -25.73
C SER A 210 -8.68 -11.90 -24.36
N ASP A 211 -7.88 -10.94 -23.94
CA ASP A 211 -7.53 -10.81 -22.52
C ASP A 211 -8.78 -10.59 -21.67
N THR A 212 -8.75 -11.04 -20.40
CA THR A 212 -9.81 -10.78 -19.44
C THR A 212 -9.76 -9.31 -19.01
N VAL A 213 -10.88 -8.61 -19.18
CA VAL A 213 -11.09 -7.28 -18.61
C VAL A 213 -11.80 -7.42 -17.27
N THR A 214 -11.27 -6.75 -16.26
CA THR A 214 -11.78 -6.81 -14.88
C THR A 214 -12.10 -5.41 -14.37
N GLN A 215 -13.28 -5.24 -13.77
CA GLN A 215 -13.71 -4.00 -13.14
C GLN A 215 -14.46 -4.29 -11.84
N SER A 216 -14.11 -3.58 -10.78
CA SER A 216 -14.81 -3.65 -9.49
C SER A 216 -15.73 -2.46 -9.31
N TYR A 217 -16.98 -2.73 -8.92
CA TYR A 217 -18.03 -1.73 -8.73
C TYR A 217 -18.55 -1.75 -7.30
N PHE A 218 -18.69 -0.58 -6.70
CA PHE A 218 -19.10 -0.37 -5.33
C PHE A 218 -20.32 0.55 -5.28
N ILE A 219 -21.51 -0.02 -5.13
CA ILE A 219 -22.78 0.73 -5.23
C ILE A 219 -23.29 1.10 -3.85
N GLY A 220 -23.43 2.40 -3.57
CA GLY A 220 -23.95 2.93 -2.31
C GLY A 220 -23.10 2.63 -1.07
N ILE A 221 -21.85 2.20 -1.26
CA ILE A 221 -20.96 1.72 -0.19
C ILE A 221 -20.26 2.88 0.52
N GLU A 222 -19.92 3.94 -0.19
CA GLU A 222 -19.20 5.10 0.39
C GLU A 222 -19.94 5.72 1.58
N LYS A 223 -21.27 5.59 1.60
CA LYS A 223 -22.15 6.09 2.68
C LYS A 223 -22.21 5.18 3.91
N SER A 224 -21.67 3.96 3.84
CA SER A 224 -21.76 2.97 4.94
C SER A 224 -20.88 3.32 6.16
N GLY A 225 -19.98 4.26 6.03
CA GLY A 225 -19.05 4.66 7.11
C GLY A 225 -17.83 3.75 7.28
N ASP A 226 -17.90 2.50 6.80
CA ASP A 226 -16.85 1.49 7.04
C ASP A 226 -15.58 1.75 6.23
N ILE A 227 -15.70 2.46 5.10
CA ILE A 227 -14.59 2.73 4.17
C ILE A 227 -14.39 4.22 3.88
N THR A 228 -15.10 5.09 4.60
CA THR A 228 -14.99 6.54 4.41
C THR A 228 -13.58 7.03 4.76
N GLY A 229 -12.95 7.74 3.82
CA GLY A 229 -11.66 8.39 4.04
C GLY A 229 -10.44 7.45 4.06
N VAL A 230 -10.60 6.16 3.73
CA VAL A 230 -9.48 5.22 3.56
C VAL A 230 -9.42 4.72 2.11
N PRO A 231 -8.23 4.44 1.56
CA PRO A 231 -8.12 3.82 0.25
C PRO A 231 -8.74 2.42 0.24
N VAL A 232 -9.10 1.95 -0.94
CA VAL A 232 -9.71 0.63 -1.12
C VAL A 232 -8.86 -0.20 -2.07
N ILE A 233 -8.60 -1.44 -1.69
CA ILE A 233 -7.93 -2.44 -2.52
C ILE A 233 -8.94 -3.54 -2.84
N SER A 234 -9.24 -3.72 -4.12
CA SER A 234 -10.04 -4.84 -4.61
C SER A 234 -9.12 -5.90 -5.19
N ILE A 235 -9.18 -7.09 -4.63
CA ILE A 235 -8.42 -8.27 -5.07
C ILE A 235 -9.43 -9.26 -5.65
N SER A 236 -9.24 -9.65 -6.89
CA SER A 236 -10.10 -10.63 -7.54
C SER A 236 -9.32 -11.79 -8.15
N THR A 237 -9.83 -13.00 -7.95
CA THR A 237 -9.22 -14.24 -8.43
C THR A 237 -10.26 -15.35 -8.50
N ASP A 238 -9.92 -16.45 -9.15
CA ASP A 238 -10.71 -17.68 -9.03
C ASP A 238 -10.75 -18.15 -7.57
N GLU A 239 -11.92 -18.53 -7.09
CA GLU A 239 -12.12 -18.96 -5.69
C GLU A 239 -11.20 -20.13 -5.31
N ASN A 240 -10.92 -21.05 -6.25
CA ASN A 240 -10.05 -22.18 -6.03
C ASN A 240 -8.62 -21.78 -5.68
N ASN A 241 -8.13 -20.64 -6.20
CA ASN A 241 -6.79 -20.13 -5.84
C ASN A 241 -6.65 -19.89 -4.34
N LEU A 242 -7.74 -19.56 -3.68
CA LEU A 242 -7.76 -19.24 -2.25
C LEU A 242 -8.27 -20.40 -1.39
N PHE A 243 -9.34 -21.08 -1.80
CA PHE A 243 -10.11 -21.95 -0.91
C PHE A 243 -10.17 -23.42 -1.35
N ASP A 244 -9.53 -23.81 -2.46
CA ASP A 244 -9.43 -25.22 -2.84
C ASP A 244 -8.69 -26.03 -1.77
N TYR A 245 -9.19 -27.25 -1.51
CA TYR A 245 -8.63 -28.14 -0.50
C TYR A 245 -7.16 -28.52 -0.77
N PHE A 246 -6.78 -28.72 -2.04
CA PHE A 246 -5.42 -29.14 -2.41
C PHE A 246 -4.46 -27.99 -2.61
N GLU A 247 -4.94 -26.91 -3.24
CA GLU A 247 -4.10 -25.82 -3.77
C GLU A 247 -4.45 -24.44 -3.25
N GLY A 248 -5.57 -24.27 -2.55
CA GLY A 248 -6.00 -22.99 -2.01
C GLY A 248 -5.03 -22.49 -0.95
N ILE A 249 -4.55 -21.26 -1.12
CA ILE A 249 -3.53 -20.70 -0.22
C ILE A 249 -4.09 -20.16 1.09
N TYR A 250 -5.41 -20.08 1.25
CA TYR A 250 -6.06 -19.42 2.38
C TYR A 250 -6.61 -20.40 3.43
N VAL A 251 -6.59 -21.69 3.16
CA VAL A 251 -7.21 -22.75 3.98
C VAL A 251 -6.20 -23.69 4.65
N LYS A 252 -6.67 -24.44 5.62
CA LYS A 252 -5.94 -25.58 6.20
C LYS A 252 -5.59 -26.60 5.12
N GLY A 253 -6.60 -27.01 4.38
CA GLY A 253 -6.53 -27.94 3.27
C GLY A 253 -5.78 -29.24 3.58
N ARG A 254 -5.30 -29.87 2.52
CA ARG A 254 -4.60 -31.15 2.59
C ARG A 254 -3.34 -31.12 3.46
N SER A 255 -2.58 -30.04 3.40
CA SER A 255 -1.32 -29.93 4.17
C SER A 255 -1.54 -30.09 5.67
N TYR A 256 -2.66 -29.61 6.20
CA TYR A 256 -3.01 -29.80 7.59
C TYR A 256 -3.33 -31.27 7.92
N GLU A 257 -4.14 -31.92 7.10
CA GLU A 257 -4.51 -33.32 7.30
C GLU A 257 -3.32 -34.28 7.18
N ASP A 258 -2.40 -34.01 6.24
CA ASP A 258 -1.16 -34.76 6.05
C ASP A 258 -0.26 -34.70 7.30
N GLU A 259 -0.19 -33.56 7.99
CA GLU A 259 0.58 -33.41 9.24
C GLU A 259 -0.11 -34.10 10.42
N ILE A 260 -1.43 -34.00 10.56
CA ILE A 260 -2.21 -34.75 11.56
C ILE A 260 -2.02 -36.25 11.36
N ALA A 261 -2.05 -36.73 10.12
CA ALA A 261 -1.84 -38.16 9.80
C ALA A 261 -0.43 -38.66 10.17
N LYS A 262 0.57 -37.79 10.23
CA LYS A 262 1.92 -38.11 10.71
C LYS A 262 2.04 -38.09 12.24
N GLY A 263 0.99 -37.72 12.96
CA GLY A 263 0.97 -37.64 14.41
C GLY A 263 1.39 -36.31 15.01
N TYR A 264 1.51 -35.25 14.21
CA TYR A 264 1.70 -33.89 14.70
C TYR A 264 0.38 -33.29 15.18
N ASP A 265 0.44 -32.28 16.04
CA ASP A 265 -0.74 -31.61 16.59
C ASP A 265 -1.41 -30.63 15.62
N GLY A 266 -0.83 -30.46 14.42
CA GLY A 266 -1.28 -29.53 13.39
C GLY A 266 -0.80 -28.07 13.58
N GLY A 267 -0.09 -27.79 14.66
CA GLY A 267 0.53 -26.48 14.86
C GLY A 267 1.59 -26.21 13.80
N GLY A 268 1.46 -25.11 13.04
CA GLY A 268 2.36 -24.79 11.94
C GLY A 268 2.07 -25.54 10.62
N ALA A 269 0.93 -26.22 10.51
CA ALA A 269 0.50 -26.94 9.33
C ALA A 269 -0.72 -26.28 8.68
N GLY A 270 -0.80 -26.41 7.37
CA GLY A 270 -1.89 -25.89 6.54
C GLY A 270 -1.37 -25.39 5.19
N ASN A 271 -2.25 -25.33 4.19
CA ASN A 271 -1.88 -24.83 2.86
C ASN A 271 -1.32 -23.40 2.93
N TYR A 272 -1.81 -22.60 3.86
CA TYR A 272 -1.37 -21.21 4.07
C TYR A 272 0.09 -21.07 4.57
N TYR A 273 0.76 -22.18 4.95
CA TYR A 273 2.19 -22.19 5.30
C TYR A 273 3.12 -22.56 4.13
N ASN A 274 2.57 -22.97 2.99
CA ASN A 274 3.38 -23.53 1.89
C ASN A 274 4.11 -22.47 1.05
N ASN A 275 4.00 -21.20 1.36
CA ASN A 275 4.58 -20.09 0.59
C ASN A 275 4.17 -20.09 -0.90
N TRP A 276 3.02 -20.66 -1.22
CA TRP A 276 2.48 -20.63 -2.57
C TRP A 276 2.00 -19.23 -2.94
N SER A 277 2.10 -18.90 -4.23
CA SER A 277 1.49 -17.71 -4.80
C SER A 277 0.45 -18.06 -5.84
N LYS A 278 -0.59 -17.25 -5.97
CA LYS A 278 -1.69 -17.44 -6.89
C LYS A 278 -1.95 -16.15 -7.68
N PRO A 279 -2.37 -16.25 -8.96
CA PRO A 279 -2.67 -15.09 -9.77
C PRO A 279 -3.90 -14.35 -9.26
N VAL A 280 -3.82 -13.02 -9.24
CA VAL A 280 -4.92 -12.12 -8.87
C VAL A 280 -4.95 -10.92 -9.80
N TYR A 281 -6.07 -10.24 -9.86
CA TYR A 281 -6.17 -8.90 -10.39
C TYR A 281 -6.39 -7.93 -9.22
N VAL A 282 -5.61 -6.87 -9.17
CA VAL A 282 -5.63 -5.91 -8.08
C VAL A 282 -6.02 -4.54 -8.64
N GLU A 283 -7.01 -3.92 -8.02
CA GLU A 283 -7.39 -2.53 -8.27
C GLU A 283 -7.19 -1.74 -6.98
N PHE A 284 -6.57 -0.58 -7.07
CA PHE A 284 -6.42 0.35 -5.95
C PHE A 284 -7.22 1.61 -6.24
N PHE A 285 -7.99 2.02 -5.26
CA PHE A 285 -8.78 3.24 -5.26
C PHE A 285 -8.28 4.14 -4.13
N SER A 286 -7.93 5.36 -4.46
CA SER A 286 -7.42 6.37 -3.53
C SER A 286 -8.41 6.69 -2.40
N ASN A 287 -8.02 7.56 -1.47
CA ASN A 287 -8.93 8.10 -0.45
C ASN A 287 -10.13 8.85 -1.06
N GLN A 288 -9.95 9.43 -2.25
CA GLN A 288 -10.99 10.10 -3.03
C GLN A 288 -11.83 9.13 -3.85
N LYS A 289 -11.52 7.83 -3.80
CA LYS A 289 -12.17 6.75 -4.57
C LYS A 289 -11.86 6.76 -6.07
N ASP A 290 -10.84 7.50 -6.48
CA ASP A 290 -10.31 7.41 -7.84
C ASP A 290 -9.51 6.11 -8.00
N LYS A 291 -9.74 5.40 -9.09
CA LYS A 291 -8.94 4.21 -9.44
C LYS A 291 -7.60 4.66 -10.04
N THR A 292 -6.54 4.46 -9.29
CA THR A 292 -5.19 4.91 -9.67
C THR A 292 -4.24 3.77 -10.02
N PHE A 293 -4.68 2.51 -9.79
CA PHE A 293 -3.88 1.34 -10.13
C PHE A 293 -4.78 0.15 -10.46
N ALA A 294 -4.43 -0.61 -11.48
CA ALA A 294 -5.12 -1.83 -11.85
C ALA A 294 -4.20 -2.74 -12.68
N GLN A 295 -3.90 -3.95 -12.18
CA GLN A 295 -3.12 -4.93 -12.95
C GLN A 295 -3.22 -6.36 -12.42
N LYS A 296 -2.73 -7.31 -13.24
CA LYS A 296 -2.50 -8.70 -12.81
C LYS A 296 -1.28 -8.76 -11.88
N MET A 297 -1.41 -9.44 -10.75
CA MET A 297 -0.38 -9.64 -9.74
C MET A 297 -0.37 -11.08 -9.25
N GLN A 298 0.54 -11.39 -8.34
CA GLN A 298 0.54 -12.64 -7.57
C GLN A 298 0.24 -12.31 -6.11
N VAL A 299 -0.57 -13.14 -5.46
CA VAL A 299 -0.81 -13.06 -4.01
C VAL A 299 -0.24 -14.26 -3.30
N SER A 300 0.39 -14.05 -2.15
CA SER A 300 0.80 -15.08 -1.21
C SER A 300 0.44 -14.69 0.23
N ILE A 301 0.35 -15.67 1.12
CA ILE A 301 0.14 -15.42 2.55
C ILE A 301 1.47 -15.02 3.19
N ILE A 302 1.44 -13.97 4.00
CA ILE A 302 2.59 -13.60 4.84
C ILE A 302 2.64 -14.56 6.02
N ASN A 303 3.76 -15.26 6.16
CA ASN A 303 3.95 -16.20 7.26
C ASN A 303 4.29 -15.43 8.56
N ASP A 304 3.25 -15.06 9.29
CA ASP A 304 3.34 -14.37 10.58
C ASP A 304 2.25 -14.87 11.54
N ILE A 305 2.01 -14.15 12.62
CA ILE A 305 1.00 -14.54 13.62
C ILE A 305 -0.41 -14.59 13.05
N SER A 306 -0.70 -13.86 11.97
CA SER A 306 -2.02 -13.84 11.33
C SER A 306 -2.28 -15.04 10.42
N THR A 307 -1.26 -15.86 10.13
CA THR A 307 -1.34 -16.98 9.19
C THR A 307 -2.48 -17.96 9.55
N THR A 308 -2.75 -18.13 10.83
CA THR A 308 -3.81 -19.03 11.32
C THR A 308 -5.14 -18.34 11.60
N TRP A 309 -5.25 -17.04 11.35
CA TRP A 309 -6.46 -16.25 11.59
C TRP A 309 -7.34 -16.21 10.34
N PRO A 310 -8.63 -15.87 10.46
CA PRO A 310 -9.49 -15.65 9.30
C PRO A 310 -8.95 -14.54 8.39
N GLN A 311 -8.51 -13.43 8.97
CA GLN A 311 -7.88 -12.34 8.26
C GLN A 311 -6.35 -12.52 8.29
N LYS A 312 -5.76 -12.88 7.15
CA LYS A 312 -4.33 -13.17 7.01
C LYS A 312 -3.60 -12.01 6.36
N GLY A 313 -2.33 -11.82 6.71
CA GLY A 313 -1.45 -10.91 5.97
C GLY A 313 -1.25 -11.39 4.53
N LEU A 314 -1.31 -10.45 3.57
CA LEU A 314 -1.18 -10.72 2.14
C LEU A 314 0.05 -10.00 1.58
N LYS A 315 0.84 -10.69 0.78
CA LYS A 315 1.89 -10.12 -0.04
C LYS A 315 1.44 -10.12 -1.48
N LEU A 316 1.46 -8.96 -2.11
CA LEU A 316 1.11 -8.75 -3.51
C LEU A 316 2.36 -8.41 -4.29
N THR A 317 2.67 -9.20 -5.32
CA THR A 317 3.88 -9.03 -6.14
C THR A 317 3.50 -8.93 -7.62
N GLY A 318 4.19 -8.07 -8.35
CA GLY A 318 3.93 -7.84 -9.77
C GLY A 318 4.87 -6.79 -10.35
N GLU A 319 5.06 -6.82 -11.66
CA GLU A 319 5.88 -5.83 -12.36
C GLU A 319 5.20 -4.44 -12.32
N ASN A 320 6.00 -3.39 -12.27
CA ASN A 320 5.57 -1.99 -12.37
C ASN A 320 4.58 -1.48 -11.29
N CYS A 321 4.45 -2.16 -10.14
CA CYS A 321 3.57 -1.66 -9.08
C CYS A 321 4.14 -0.46 -8.30
N ALA A 322 5.35 -0.01 -8.62
CA ALA A 322 6.02 1.14 -8.00
C ALA A 322 5.84 2.45 -8.75
N SER A 323 4.98 2.49 -9.79
CA SER A 323 4.84 3.71 -10.58
C SER A 323 4.34 4.86 -9.72
N GLU A 324 5.03 5.99 -9.79
CA GLU A 324 4.65 7.23 -9.11
C GLU A 324 3.22 7.66 -9.52
N GLY A 325 2.45 8.14 -8.54
CA GLY A 325 1.07 8.60 -8.76
C GLY A 325 0.01 7.50 -8.57
N THR A 326 0.41 6.25 -8.34
CA THR A 326 -0.54 5.17 -8.01
C THR A 326 -1.08 5.30 -6.58
N GLY A 327 -0.35 5.97 -5.68
CA GLY A 327 -0.60 5.99 -4.25
C GLY A 327 -0.06 4.75 -3.52
N LEU A 328 0.56 3.82 -4.26
CA LEU A 328 1.17 2.60 -3.72
C LEU A 328 2.70 2.68 -3.66
N GLU A 329 3.32 3.65 -4.31
CA GLU A 329 4.77 3.82 -4.41
C GLU A 329 5.47 3.82 -3.05
N ARG A 330 4.86 4.45 -2.03
CA ARG A 330 5.40 4.51 -0.66
C ARG A 330 5.39 3.17 0.07
N TYR A 331 4.65 2.20 -0.42
CA TYR A 331 4.47 0.88 0.18
C TYR A 331 5.16 -0.20 -0.64
N TYR A 332 5.62 0.14 -1.85
CA TYR A 332 6.34 -0.77 -2.72
C TYR A 332 7.70 -1.13 -2.13
N ARG A 333 8.10 -2.37 -2.34
CA ARG A 333 9.40 -2.92 -1.93
C ARG A 333 10.09 -3.50 -3.15
N GLU A 334 11.15 -2.86 -3.58
CA GLU A 334 11.91 -3.29 -4.76
C GLU A 334 12.47 -4.72 -4.58
N SER A 335 13.00 -5.04 -3.40
CA SER A 335 13.52 -6.37 -3.07
C SER A 335 12.46 -7.48 -3.13
N GLU A 336 11.18 -7.13 -3.05
CA GLU A 336 10.05 -8.07 -3.07
C GLU A 336 9.21 -7.95 -4.34
N ASN A 337 9.50 -6.96 -5.17
CA ASN A 337 8.71 -6.58 -6.36
C ASN A 337 7.21 -6.48 -6.05
N GLY A 338 6.86 -5.76 -4.98
CA GLY A 338 5.48 -5.70 -4.53
C GLY A 338 5.26 -4.93 -3.23
N PHE A 339 4.10 -5.11 -2.65
CA PHE A 339 3.72 -4.50 -1.37
C PHE A 339 2.98 -5.50 -0.47
N SER A 340 2.88 -5.16 0.81
CA SER A 340 2.29 -6.02 1.83
C SER A 340 1.06 -5.37 2.46
N LEU A 341 0.01 -6.16 2.61
CA LEU A 341 -1.18 -5.86 3.37
C LEU A 341 -1.10 -6.59 4.71
N LEU A 342 -0.84 -5.85 5.77
CA LEU A 342 -0.69 -6.43 7.10
C LEU A 342 -1.99 -6.35 7.88
N THR A 343 -2.24 -7.38 8.66
CA THR A 343 -3.33 -7.38 9.64
C THR A 343 -2.86 -6.75 10.94
N HIS A 344 -3.79 -6.47 11.84
CA HIS A 344 -3.50 -5.94 13.19
C HIS A 344 -2.97 -7.02 14.13
N ARG A 345 -1.90 -7.62 13.76
CA ARG A 345 -1.19 -8.78 14.36
C ARG A 345 -1.58 -9.18 15.78
N ARG A 346 -1.46 -8.29 16.77
CA ARG A 346 -1.68 -8.60 18.19
C ARG A 346 -2.73 -7.72 18.85
N ASP A 347 -3.23 -6.74 18.14
CA ASP A 347 -4.22 -5.79 18.66
C ASP A 347 -5.58 -5.96 18.00
N ASN A 348 -6.24 -7.07 18.31
CA ASN A 348 -7.61 -7.31 17.87
C ASN A 348 -8.67 -6.45 18.59
N THR A 349 -8.25 -5.63 19.56
CA THR A 349 -9.13 -4.75 20.33
C THR A 349 -9.04 -3.30 19.90
N PHE A 350 -7.83 -2.83 19.60
CA PHE A 350 -7.56 -1.43 19.24
C PHE A 350 -6.72 -1.31 17.96
N MET A 351 -7.22 -1.82 16.90
CA MET A 351 -6.60 -2.00 15.57
C MET A 351 -5.69 -0.86 15.04
N LEU A 352 -5.66 0.30 15.68
CA LEU A 352 -4.87 1.47 15.30
C LEU A 352 -3.64 1.72 16.18
N ARG A 353 -3.30 0.80 17.09
CA ARG A 353 -2.24 1.01 18.10
C ARG A 353 -0.89 1.35 17.46
N GLU A 354 -0.43 0.55 16.53
CA GLU A 354 0.84 0.79 15.84
C GLU A 354 0.83 2.11 15.07
N TYR A 355 -0.25 2.39 14.37
CA TYR A 355 -0.43 3.66 13.67
C TYR A 355 -0.38 4.86 14.62
N LEU A 356 -1.11 4.80 15.75
CA LEU A 356 -1.07 5.86 16.75
C LEU A 356 0.31 6.02 17.37
N ALA A 357 0.95 4.90 17.74
CA ALA A 357 2.30 4.92 18.30
C ALA A 357 3.31 5.56 17.34
N GLN A 358 3.22 5.28 16.04
CA GLN A 358 4.04 5.94 15.02
C GLN A 358 3.76 7.45 14.94
N ARG A 359 2.49 7.85 14.92
CA ARG A 359 2.12 9.27 14.88
C ARG A 359 2.59 10.09 16.08
N LEU A 360 2.69 9.47 17.25
CA LEU A 360 3.28 10.12 18.43
C LEU A 360 4.77 10.45 18.26
N LEU A 361 5.45 9.79 17.32
CA LEU A 361 6.86 10.02 17.04
C LEU A 361 7.13 11.04 15.92
N ASP A 362 6.11 11.54 15.25
CA ASP A 362 6.26 12.49 14.13
C ASP A 362 7.06 13.75 14.51
N ALA A 363 7.02 14.16 15.79
CA ALA A 363 7.77 15.30 16.30
C ALA A 363 9.24 15.00 16.64
N THR A 364 9.69 13.75 16.50
CA THR A 364 11.07 13.32 16.81
C THR A 364 11.91 13.18 15.54
N THR A 365 13.23 12.98 15.70
CA THR A 365 14.11 12.61 14.56
C THR A 365 14.08 11.10 14.26
N VAL A 366 13.37 10.32 15.08
CA VAL A 366 13.21 8.87 14.89
C VAL A 366 12.06 8.62 13.94
N ARG A 367 12.38 8.34 12.70
CA ARG A 367 11.36 8.09 11.69
C ARG A 367 10.78 6.69 11.81
N THR A 368 9.50 6.60 11.48
CA THR A 368 8.73 5.36 11.42
C THR A 368 8.38 5.04 9.97
N GLN A 369 8.05 3.78 9.69
CA GLN A 369 7.63 3.37 8.35
C GLN A 369 6.37 4.11 7.89
N ASN A 370 6.29 4.38 6.60
CA ASN A 370 5.02 4.78 5.99
C ASN A 370 3.95 3.73 6.29
N MET A 371 2.83 4.15 6.83
CA MET A 371 1.73 3.26 7.18
C MET A 371 0.39 3.94 6.94
N GLU A 372 -0.51 3.24 6.28
CA GLU A 372 -1.87 3.70 6.02
C GLU A 372 -2.86 2.56 6.14
N SER A 373 -4.03 2.85 6.75
CA SER A 373 -5.13 1.89 6.79
C SER A 373 -5.81 1.84 5.43
N CYS A 374 -6.12 0.67 4.93
CA CYS A 374 -6.90 0.48 3.71
C CYS A 374 -8.01 -0.56 3.92
N ALA A 375 -9.12 -0.39 3.22
CA ALA A 375 -10.18 -1.39 3.17
C ALA A 375 -9.88 -2.39 2.05
N VAL A 376 -9.93 -3.67 2.36
CA VAL A 376 -9.70 -4.74 1.38
C VAL A 376 -11.00 -5.43 1.05
N PHE A 377 -11.22 -5.64 -0.25
CA PHE A 377 -12.29 -6.49 -0.78
C PHE A 377 -11.67 -7.67 -1.51
N LEU A 378 -12.20 -8.85 -1.26
CA LEU A 378 -11.79 -10.10 -1.90
C LEU A 378 -12.97 -10.64 -2.70
N ASN A 379 -12.83 -10.70 -4.03
CA ASN A 379 -13.94 -11.03 -4.95
C ASN A 379 -15.22 -10.23 -4.67
N GLY A 380 -15.08 -8.98 -4.28
CA GLY A 380 -16.19 -8.10 -3.92
C GLY A 380 -16.69 -8.22 -2.48
N GLU A 381 -16.32 -9.24 -1.71
CA GLU A 381 -16.64 -9.35 -0.29
C GLU A 381 -15.69 -8.47 0.55
N TYR A 382 -16.25 -7.63 1.43
CA TYR A 382 -15.44 -6.84 2.37
C TYR A 382 -14.65 -7.75 3.29
N TRP A 383 -13.32 -7.67 3.20
CA TRP A 383 -12.40 -8.54 3.91
C TRP A 383 -11.82 -7.92 5.18
N GLY A 384 -12.09 -6.64 5.39
CA GLY A 384 -11.70 -5.88 6.57
C GLY A 384 -10.68 -4.80 6.30
N ILE A 385 -10.25 -4.16 7.38
CA ILE A 385 -9.20 -3.15 7.34
C ILE A 385 -7.84 -3.83 7.41
N TYR A 386 -6.95 -3.41 6.53
CA TYR A 386 -5.55 -3.80 6.50
C TYR A 386 -4.66 -2.56 6.62
N MET A 387 -3.39 -2.79 6.91
CA MET A 387 -2.38 -1.76 6.91
C MET A 387 -1.47 -1.95 5.69
N LEU A 388 -1.46 -0.96 4.81
CA LEU A 388 -0.37 -0.76 3.87
C LEU A 388 0.85 -0.31 4.67
N ARG A 389 1.99 -0.95 4.45
CA ARG A 389 3.19 -0.66 5.21
C ARG A 389 4.39 -0.55 4.28
N GLY A 390 5.06 0.59 4.35
CA GLY A 390 6.32 0.83 3.68
C GLY A 390 7.46 -0.03 4.25
N ASN A 391 8.61 0.06 3.65
CA ASN A 391 9.83 -0.59 4.12
C ASN A 391 10.83 0.45 4.60
N TYR A 392 11.79 0.04 5.43
CA TYR A 392 13.00 0.78 5.67
C TYR A 392 14.04 0.32 4.64
N ASP A 393 14.13 1.01 3.54
CA ASP A 393 15.13 0.82 2.49
C ASP A 393 15.87 2.14 2.21
N ALA A 394 16.74 2.10 1.23
CA ALA A 394 17.54 3.27 0.89
C ALA A 394 16.69 4.42 0.35
N ASP A 395 15.61 4.11 -0.38
CA ASP A 395 14.72 5.13 -0.93
C ASP A 395 13.94 5.84 0.18
N PHE A 396 13.42 5.10 1.16
CA PHE A 396 12.79 5.68 2.35
C PHE A 396 13.73 6.65 3.07
N VAL A 397 14.99 6.25 3.32
CA VAL A 397 15.96 7.11 4.02
C VAL A 397 16.31 8.32 3.15
N ALA A 398 16.45 8.14 1.84
CA ALA A 398 16.73 9.23 0.92
C ALA A 398 15.61 10.28 0.92
N GLU A 399 14.34 9.84 0.89
CA GLU A 399 13.17 10.73 0.93
C GLU A 399 13.07 11.47 2.28
N GLU A 400 13.17 10.74 3.40
CA GLU A 400 12.95 11.31 4.74
C GLU A 400 14.07 12.22 5.24
N TYR A 401 15.32 11.97 4.81
CA TYR A 401 16.49 12.68 5.35
C TYR A 401 17.25 13.48 4.29
N GLY A 402 16.82 13.46 3.03
CA GLY A 402 17.43 14.24 1.96
C GLY A 402 18.87 13.81 1.61
N VAL A 403 19.17 12.52 1.71
CA VAL A 403 20.46 11.91 1.36
C VAL A 403 20.35 11.06 0.10
N ALA A 404 21.47 10.72 -0.54
CA ALA A 404 21.45 9.90 -1.75
C ALA A 404 21.23 8.42 -1.40
N ALA A 405 20.26 7.76 -2.02
CA ALA A 405 19.94 6.35 -1.77
C ALA A 405 21.15 5.40 -1.95
N GLY A 406 21.98 5.66 -2.95
CA GLY A 406 23.21 4.87 -3.21
C GLY A 406 24.34 5.08 -2.20
N ASP A 407 24.20 6.01 -1.24
CA ASP A 407 25.21 6.34 -0.23
C ASP A 407 24.80 5.86 1.17
N ILE A 408 23.85 4.91 1.27
CA ILE A 408 23.28 4.47 2.54
C ILE A 408 23.76 3.08 2.92
N LEU A 409 24.16 2.93 4.17
CA LEU A 409 24.39 1.63 4.84
C LEU A 409 23.33 1.42 5.92
N PHE A 410 22.77 0.22 5.97
CA PHE A 410 21.92 -0.23 7.06
C PHE A 410 22.66 -1.14 8.04
N ALA A 411 22.26 -1.10 9.30
CA ALA A 411 22.52 -2.15 10.26
C ALA A 411 21.19 -2.72 10.74
N ARG A 412 20.98 -4.01 10.46
CA ARG A 412 19.79 -4.76 10.87
C ARG A 412 20.21 -5.87 11.80
N ASN A 413 19.75 -5.81 13.06
CA ASN A 413 20.13 -6.79 14.08
C ASN A 413 21.66 -6.99 14.20
N GLY A 414 22.41 -5.90 14.12
CA GLY A 414 23.87 -5.91 14.20
C GLY A 414 24.60 -6.30 12.90
N ILE A 415 23.88 -6.64 11.83
CA ILE A 415 24.47 -6.96 10.51
C ILE A 415 24.38 -5.72 9.61
N THR A 416 25.51 -5.30 9.07
CA THR A 416 25.55 -4.18 8.11
C THR A 416 25.17 -4.66 6.70
N ASP A 417 24.27 -3.94 6.03
CA ASP A 417 23.79 -4.21 4.69
C ASP A 417 23.93 -2.95 3.81
N PRO A 418 24.52 -2.99 2.61
CA PRO A 418 25.15 -4.17 2.02
C PRO A 418 26.39 -4.64 2.82
N VAL A 419 26.60 -5.94 2.85
CA VAL A 419 27.79 -6.53 3.48
C VAL A 419 29.01 -6.13 2.65
N THR A 420 29.64 -5.02 3.00
CA THR A 420 30.93 -4.63 2.46
C THR A 420 32.04 -5.36 3.22
N GLU A 421 32.82 -6.11 2.49
CA GLU A 421 33.97 -6.92 2.93
C GLU A 421 34.41 -6.75 4.38
N ASN A 422 34.03 -7.69 5.25
CA ASN A 422 34.60 -7.98 6.57
C ASN A 422 34.53 -6.90 7.67
N ILE A 423 33.88 -5.76 7.51
CA ILE A 423 33.77 -4.74 8.57
C ILE A 423 32.31 -4.42 8.82
N THR A 424 31.77 -4.94 9.89
CA THR A 424 30.48 -4.47 10.43
C THR A 424 30.72 -3.13 11.12
N THR A 425 30.63 -2.02 10.38
CA THR A 425 30.87 -0.68 10.93
C THR A 425 29.95 -0.35 12.12
N PHE A 426 28.76 -0.94 12.17
CA PHE A 426 27.88 -0.87 13.34
C PHE A 426 28.45 -1.68 14.50
N GLY A 427 29.02 -2.86 14.24
CA GLY A 427 29.72 -3.66 15.23
C GLY A 427 30.92 -2.91 15.87
N MET A 428 31.64 -2.11 15.08
CA MET A 428 32.72 -1.26 15.60
C MET A 428 32.20 -0.21 16.58
N LEU A 429 31.08 0.43 16.32
CA LEU A 429 30.43 1.35 17.26
C LEU A 429 30.03 0.61 18.54
N TYR A 430 29.39 -0.56 18.39
CA TYR A 430 28.95 -1.37 19.53
C TYR A 430 30.12 -1.80 20.40
N ASP A 431 31.19 -2.33 19.81
CA ASP A 431 32.39 -2.75 20.49
C ASP A 431 33.09 -1.57 21.19
N PHE A 432 33.17 -0.43 20.51
CA PHE A 432 33.77 0.77 21.09
C PHE A 432 33.03 1.21 22.36
N VAL A 433 31.69 1.33 22.28
CA VAL A 433 30.88 1.77 23.42
C VAL A 433 30.92 0.78 24.58
N THR A 434 30.92 -0.52 24.31
CA THR A 434 30.81 -1.55 25.35
C THR A 434 32.16 -1.93 25.97
N THR A 435 33.28 -1.64 25.31
CA THR A 435 34.62 -2.01 25.79
C THR A 435 35.44 -0.83 26.31
N ARG A 436 35.07 0.42 25.99
CA ARG A 436 35.78 1.61 26.46
C ARG A 436 35.10 2.21 27.69
N ASP A 437 35.88 2.95 28.47
CA ASP A 437 35.33 3.70 29.61
C ASP A 437 34.58 4.95 29.10
N MET A 438 33.28 4.91 29.14
CA MET A 438 32.43 6.02 28.69
C MET A 438 32.39 7.19 29.68
N SER A 439 32.92 7.06 30.90
CA SER A 439 33.13 8.21 31.79
C SER A 439 34.24 9.14 31.30
N ASP A 440 35.11 8.65 30.42
CA ASP A 440 36.13 9.46 29.75
C ASP A 440 35.50 10.34 28.66
N ALA A 441 35.70 11.65 28.79
CA ALA A 441 35.14 12.62 27.85
C ALA A 441 35.64 12.45 26.39
N GLN A 442 36.89 11.95 26.22
CA GLN A 442 37.43 11.72 24.88
C GLN A 442 36.77 10.53 24.22
N ASN A 443 36.56 9.44 24.95
CA ASN A 443 35.83 8.28 24.43
C ASN A 443 34.39 8.66 24.07
N TYR A 444 33.72 9.42 24.91
CA TYR A 444 32.38 9.87 24.64
C TYR A 444 32.29 10.84 23.43
N GLN A 445 33.28 11.73 23.28
CA GLN A 445 33.35 12.59 22.09
C GLN A 445 33.49 11.75 20.81
N GLN A 446 34.27 10.68 20.83
CA GLN A 446 34.38 9.77 19.69
C GLN A 446 33.07 9.03 19.39
N VAL A 447 32.29 8.69 20.41
CA VAL A 447 30.91 8.15 20.18
C VAL A 447 30.07 9.15 19.43
N LYS A 448 30.09 10.45 19.76
CA LYS A 448 29.33 11.50 19.06
C LYS A 448 29.76 11.69 17.59
N GLU A 449 30.97 11.33 17.24
CA GLU A 449 31.46 11.30 15.85
C GLU A 449 30.99 10.06 15.09
N MET A 450 30.72 8.96 15.79
CA MET A 450 30.26 7.70 15.18
C MET A 450 28.73 7.58 15.12
N MET A 451 28.01 8.23 16.03
CA MET A 451 26.57 8.09 16.23
C MET A 451 25.92 9.44 16.54
N ASP A 452 24.74 9.64 16.02
CA ASP A 452 23.84 10.73 16.42
C ASP A 452 23.22 10.38 17.78
N VAL A 453 23.83 10.91 18.85
CA VAL A 453 23.44 10.60 20.23
C VAL A 453 22.04 11.13 20.56
N GLU A 454 21.64 12.26 19.97
CA GLU A 454 20.30 12.81 20.18
C GLU A 454 19.23 11.91 19.56
N ASN A 455 19.43 11.48 18.32
CA ASN A 455 18.55 10.51 17.68
C ASN A 455 18.46 9.20 18.48
N TYR A 456 19.60 8.69 18.97
CA TYR A 456 19.60 7.49 19.81
C TYR A 456 18.81 7.68 21.11
N LEU A 457 18.98 8.84 21.78
CA LEU A 457 18.20 9.15 22.98
C LEU A 457 16.70 9.24 22.71
N GLN A 458 16.31 9.88 21.61
CA GLN A 458 14.90 9.92 21.19
C GLN A 458 14.36 8.51 20.88
N TYR A 459 15.16 7.67 20.20
CA TYR A 459 14.81 6.27 19.95
C TYR A 459 14.61 5.50 21.27
N PHE A 460 15.53 5.63 22.23
CA PHE A 460 15.41 4.99 23.53
C PHE A 460 14.20 5.48 24.32
N CYS A 461 14.03 6.80 24.45
CA CYS A 461 12.93 7.41 25.18
C CYS A 461 11.57 7.06 24.55
N ALA A 462 11.48 7.01 23.22
CA ALA A 462 10.28 6.58 22.51
C ALA A 462 9.89 5.14 22.85
N ASN A 463 10.84 4.20 22.80
CA ASN A 463 10.60 2.82 23.19
C ASN A 463 10.11 2.70 24.64
N LEU A 464 10.72 3.49 25.54
CA LEU A 464 10.35 3.54 26.95
C LEU A 464 8.95 4.12 27.15
N TYR A 465 8.69 5.30 26.58
CA TYR A 465 7.39 5.99 26.69
C TYR A 465 6.24 5.15 26.16
N LEU A 466 6.44 4.50 25.02
CA LEU A 466 5.46 3.63 24.39
C LEU A 466 5.39 2.24 25.04
N ALA A 467 6.27 1.94 26.01
CA ALA A 467 6.40 0.60 26.61
C ALA A 467 6.49 -0.49 25.53
N ASN A 468 7.35 -0.29 24.53
CA ASN A 468 7.48 -1.19 23.38
C ASN A 468 8.14 -2.52 23.83
N ALA A 469 7.37 -3.59 23.85
CA ALA A 469 7.82 -4.90 24.29
C ALA A 469 8.83 -5.56 23.33
N PHE A 470 9.04 -5.01 22.15
CA PHE A 470 10.07 -5.47 21.21
C PHE A 470 11.41 -4.74 21.37
N TYR A 471 11.51 -3.75 22.26
CA TYR A 471 12.79 -3.13 22.53
C TYR A 471 13.77 -4.14 23.11
N GLY A 472 14.97 -4.20 22.53
CA GLY A 472 16.04 -5.13 22.97
C GLY A 472 15.94 -6.55 22.40
N GLU A 473 14.83 -6.92 21.73
CA GLU A 473 14.80 -8.10 20.87
C GLU A 473 15.53 -7.80 19.54
N ASP A 474 15.77 -8.81 18.70
CA ASP A 474 16.48 -8.70 17.40
C ASP A 474 15.77 -7.75 16.39
N THR A 475 15.54 -6.50 16.80
CA THR A 475 14.78 -5.50 16.05
C THR A 475 15.52 -4.18 15.88
N VAL A 476 16.80 -4.10 16.29
CA VAL A 476 17.60 -2.89 16.11
C VAL A 476 17.80 -2.62 14.62
N MET A 477 17.39 -1.45 14.20
CA MET A 477 17.61 -0.95 12.86
C MET A 477 18.25 0.44 12.92
N ALA A 478 19.38 0.58 12.25
CA ALA A 478 20.10 1.84 12.15
C ALA A 478 20.61 2.04 10.72
N TRP A 479 20.90 3.28 10.36
CA TRP A 479 21.46 3.64 9.08
C TRP A 479 22.51 4.74 9.22
N ARG A 480 23.37 4.87 8.22
CA ARG A 480 24.31 5.98 8.06
C ARG A 480 24.63 6.21 6.58
N THR A 481 25.17 7.37 6.25
CA THR A 481 25.81 7.54 4.94
C THR A 481 27.20 6.91 4.92
N ILE A 482 27.61 6.42 3.74
CA ILE A 482 28.97 5.85 3.52
C ILE A 482 29.98 6.98 3.55
N SER A 483 29.66 8.09 2.87
CA SER A 483 30.50 9.27 2.74
C SER A 483 29.90 10.49 3.44
N GLU A 484 30.77 11.38 3.90
CA GLU A 484 30.35 12.70 4.35
C GLU A 484 30.15 13.62 3.15
N ASN A 485 28.94 14.20 3.01
CA ASN A 485 28.58 15.01 1.85
C ASN A 485 28.17 16.46 2.19
N GLY A 486 28.25 16.84 3.47
CA GLY A 486 27.98 18.19 3.96
C GLY A 486 26.49 18.55 4.09
N THR A 487 25.58 17.60 3.93
CA THR A 487 24.17 17.76 4.30
C THR A 487 23.97 17.46 5.78
N ASP A 488 22.87 17.93 6.38
CA ASP A 488 22.60 17.76 7.82
C ASP A 488 22.64 16.30 8.29
N PHE A 489 22.23 15.36 7.42
CA PHE A 489 22.21 13.94 7.71
C PHE A 489 23.27 13.13 6.95
N GLY A 490 24.03 13.78 6.07
CA GLY A 490 25.12 13.17 5.31
C GLY A 490 26.47 13.29 6.00
N ASP A 491 26.54 12.99 7.30
CA ASP A 491 27.71 13.16 8.19
C ASP A 491 28.36 11.83 8.60
N GLY A 492 27.91 10.72 8.03
CA GLY A 492 28.46 9.39 8.32
C GLY A 492 28.15 8.84 9.71
N ARG A 493 27.29 9.47 10.51
CA ARG A 493 26.91 9.01 11.84
C ARG A 493 25.72 8.03 11.79
N TRP A 494 25.75 7.03 12.66
CA TRP A 494 24.67 6.08 12.83
C TRP A 494 23.43 6.75 13.42
N ARG A 495 22.24 6.47 12.82
CA ARG A 495 20.92 6.90 13.29
C ARG A 495 19.98 5.72 13.38
N PHE A 496 19.11 5.72 14.37
CA PHE A 496 18.19 4.64 14.67
C PHE A 496 16.81 4.93 14.05
N LEU A 497 16.18 3.87 13.56
CA LEU A 497 14.82 3.84 13.07
C LEU A 497 13.95 2.98 13.99
N MET A 498 12.64 3.21 14.00
CA MET A 498 11.70 2.49 14.85
C MET A 498 11.00 1.37 14.07
N PRO A 499 11.51 0.13 14.09
CA PRO A 499 11.04 -0.91 13.16
C PRO A 499 9.68 -1.53 13.52
N ARG A 500 9.30 -1.55 14.80
CA ARG A 500 8.09 -2.25 15.28
C ARG A 500 7.50 -1.56 16.50
N LEU A 501 6.21 -1.26 16.42
CA LEU A 501 5.42 -0.67 17.51
C LEU A 501 4.10 -1.42 17.76
N ASP A 502 3.87 -2.55 17.10
CA ASP A 502 2.65 -3.35 17.21
C ASP A 502 2.44 -3.97 18.59
N ASN A 503 3.48 -4.05 19.43
CA ASN A 503 3.40 -4.52 20.80
C ASN A 503 3.80 -3.42 21.81
N SER A 504 3.27 -2.22 21.61
CA SER A 504 3.48 -1.05 22.46
C SER A 504 2.22 -0.69 23.26
N MET A 505 2.28 0.36 24.07
CA MET A 505 1.15 0.96 24.79
C MET A 505 0.39 -0.05 25.67
N GLY A 506 1.11 -0.95 26.34
CA GLY A 506 0.54 -1.93 27.27
C GLY A 506 -0.03 -3.20 26.62
N ASN A 507 0.17 -3.41 25.33
CA ASN A 507 -0.23 -4.65 24.66
C ASN A 507 0.77 -5.79 24.94
N ASN A 508 0.81 -6.29 26.16
CA ASN A 508 1.63 -7.47 26.52
C ASN A 508 0.83 -8.75 26.30
N ALA A 509 0.83 -9.27 25.09
CA ALA A 509 0.12 -10.50 24.73
C ALA A 509 0.69 -11.78 25.38
N THR A 510 1.84 -11.71 26.02
CA THR A 510 2.47 -12.84 26.68
C THR A 510 2.39 -12.71 28.19
N GLY A 511 1.42 -13.40 28.80
CA GLY A 511 1.46 -13.75 30.22
C GLY A 511 0.77 -12.81 31.20
N GLY A 512 -0.25 -12.06 30.81
CA GLY A 512 -1.12 -11.38 31.79
C GLY A 512 -0.48 -10.24 32.56
N LYS A 513 0.61 -9.68 32.11
CA LYS A 513 1.21 -8.47 32.67
C LYS A 513 0.53 -7.22 32.08
N THR A 514 -0.69 -6.97 32.48
CA THR A 514 -1.46 -5.77 32.10
C THR A 514 -0.99 -4.48 32.81
N THR A 515 0.04 -4.57 33.64
CA THR A 515 0.59 -3.44 34.41
C THR A 515 2.10 -3.53 34.53
N ALA A 516 2.80 -3.56 33.37
CA ALA A 516 4.20 -3.15 33.43
C ALA A 516 4.17 -1.64 33.68
N THR A 517 4.55 -1.20 34.87
CA THR A 517 4.80 0.22 35.10
C THR A 517 5.98 0.64 34.22
N ILE A 518 6.02 1.91 33.83
CA ILE A 518 7.19 2.50 33.14
C ILE A 518 8.47 2.14 33.87
N ASP A 519 8.44 2.12 35.21
CA ASP A 519 9.58 1.77 36.06
C ASP A 519 10.05 0.33 35.87
N SER A 520 9.15 -0.66 35.83
CA SER A 520 9.55 -2.05 35.63
C SER A 520 10.10 -2.30 34.23
N TYR A 521 9.52 -1.63 33.23
CA TYR A 521 9.98 -1.69 31.86
C TYR A 521 11.36 -1.03 31.69
N LEU A 522 11.56 0.16 32.29
CA LEU A 522 12.84 0.85 32.32
C LEU A 522 13.91 0.00 32.99
N MET A 523 13.62 -0.60 34.14
CA MET A 523 14.56 -1.45 34.85
C MET A 523 14.96 -2.68 34.07
N GLU A 524 14.03 -3.31 33.37
CA GLU A 524 14.30 -4.45 32.51
C GLU A 524 15.13 -4.04 31.29
N SER A 525 14.75 -2.99 30.58
CA SER A 525 15.47 -2.47 29.41
C SER A 525 16.87 -2.01 29.77
N VAL A 526 17.04 -1.24 30.85
CA VAL A 526 18.36 -0.79 31.34
C VAL A 526 19.22 -1.99 31.78
N SER A 527 18.60 -3.05 32.32
CA SER A 527 19.36 -4.23 32.75
C SER A 527 19.87 -5.06 31.58
N GLN A 528 19.17 -5.06 30.46
CA GLN A 528 19.47 -5.89 29.29
C GLN A 528 20.30 -5.14 28.23
N ASP A 529 20.09 -3.84 28.07
CA ASP A 529 20.81 -3.04 27.09
C ASP A 529 22.22 -2.64 27.58
N ILE A 530 23.20 -3.46 27.19
CA ILE A 530 24.62 -3.22 27.55
C ILE A 530 25.12 -1.90 26.94
N PHE A 531 24.69 -1.56 25.74
CA PHE A 531 25.07 -0.34 25.04
C PHE A 531 24.58 0.90 25.79
N PHE A 532 23.31 0.94 26.16
CA PHE A 532 22.71 2.03 26.94
C PHE A 532 23.39 2.14 28.32
N ARG A 533 23.63 1.01 29.01
CA ARG A 533 24.32 1.00 30.33
C ARG A 533 25.70 1.59 30.26
N ALA A 534 26.47 1.29 29.22
CA ALA A 534 27.81 1.85 29.07
C ALA A 534 27.75 3.39 28.92
N LEU A 535 26.84 3.91 28.13
CA LEU A 535 26.65 5.36 27.93
C LEU A 535 26.19 6.07 29.20
N LEU A 536 25.45 5.43 30.10
CA LEU A 536 25.03 6.01 31.38
C LEU A 536 26.20 6.37 32.31
N HIS A 537 27.40 5.84 32.08
CA HIS A 537 28.58 6.25 32.85
C HIS A 537 29.05 7.69 32.52
N ASN A 538 28.60 8.23 31.36
CA ASN A 538 28.93 9.60 30.96
C ASN A 538 27.95 10.62 31.56
N GLU A 539 28.46 11.73 32.10
CA GLU A 539 27.61 12.77 32.70
C GLU A 539 26.83 13.57 31.67
N GLU A 540 27.45 13.91 30.52
CA GLU A 540 26.79 14.63 29.44
C GLU A 540 25.65 13.81 28.89
N PHE A 541 25.84 12.50 28.69
CA PHE A 541 24.79 11.59 28.23
C PHE A 541 23.59 11.56 29.20
N ARG A 542 23.83 11.47 30.51
CA ARG A 542 22.74 11.50 31.50
C ARG A 542 21.98 12.82 31.51
N ASN A 543 22.67 13.95 31.31
CA ASN A 543 22.02 15.26 31.23
C ASN A 543 21.16 15.36 29.96
N SER A 544 21.68 14.93 28.81
CA SER A 544 20.95 14.88 27.54
C SER A 544 19.73 13.95 27.63
N LEU A 545 19.86 12.78 28.25
CA LEU A 545 18.75 11.86 28.50
C LEU A 545 17.62 12.56 29.29
N SER A 546 17.97 13.28 30.35
CA SER A 546 16.99 14.01 31.16
C SER A 546 16.27 15.10 30.36
N SER A 547 16.99 15.82 29.48
CA SER A 547 16.40 16.84 28.61
C SER A 547 15.44 16.22 27.59
N VAL A 548 15.87 15.17 26.88
CA VAL A 548 15.02 14.49 25.90
C VAL A 548 13.75 13.90 26.53
N MET A 549 13.87 13.30 27.73
CA MET A 549 12.70 12.78 28.46
C MET A 549 11.70 13.87 28.89
N GLN A 550 12.14 15.13 29.03
CA GLN A 550 11.26 16.26 29.39
C GLN A 550 10.59 16.88 28.16
N GLU A 551 11.22 16.77 26.98
CA GLU A 551 10.73 17.33 25.72
C GLU A 551 9.72 16.42 25.03
N MET A 552 9.83 15.11 25.22
CA MET A 552 8.90 14.08 24.71
C MET A 552 7.66 13.94 25.60
#